data_cb6dd7ef5fd87a6f46d871f773db263c
#
_entry.id   cb6dd7ef5fd87a6f46d871f773db263c
#
_cell.length_a   1.000
_cell.length_b   1.000
_cell.length_c   1.000
_cell.angle_alpha   90.00
_cell.angle_beta   90.00
_cell.angle_gamma   90.00
#
_symmetry.space_group_name_H-M   'P 1'
#
loop_
_entity.id
_entity.type
_entity.pdbx_description
1 polymer ?
#
loop_
_entity_poly.entity_id
_entity_poly.type
_entity_poly.pdbx_seq_one_letter_code
_entity_poly.pdbx_strand_id
1 'polypeptide(L)'
;VLGAAAALTRPEATWRDALLAAGRSRRDGGAPPAGPVDPPGPPAERHGRLDRRGFGRLVVATVAASAVAGLAGRRLGAHGAAGAGASRARLVLPPAAVPAPPVPAGADLRVAGAQPFVTPNRDFYRVDTALVVPRVDADSWRLRVHGEGVTRPLTLNLAQLLARPQTEHDITLACVSNPVGGPYVGNARWLGVPLADLLREAGVRPPSRGGRADQLVARSVDGMTIGTPVETVMDGRAALLAVGMNGEPLPFAHGFPVRMVVPGLYGYVSACKWLTELRLTTFAAYDAYWVRRSWAQRAPVKTQSRIDVPRPSAEPRAGAVTVAGVAWAQHRGIARVEVRVDGGPWQEARLGAADGVDTWRQWVWRWEAAPGRHVLEVRATDGRGDVQPAERTSTLPDGATGLHAVTVEVRAP
;
A
#
# COMPACT_ATOMS: atom_id res chain seq x y z
N VAL A 1 -48.51 -4.70 -15.12
CA VAL A 1 -48.55 -5.48 -13.89
C VAL A 1 -47.17 -5.41 -13.26
N LEU A 2 -47.18 -4.80 -12.11
CA LEU A 2 -46.08 -4.47 -11.20
C LEU A 2 -45.09 -5.64 -10.91
N GLY A 3 -43.80 -5.29 -10.79
CA GLY A 3 -42.76 -6.14 -10.21
C GLY A 3 -41.52 -5.31 -9.84
N ALA A 4 -41.46 -4.92 -8.59
CA ALA A 4 -40.48 -4.02 -8.00
C ALA A 4 -39.07 -4.59 -8.01
N ALA A 5 -38.10 -3.79 -8.42
CA ALA A 5 -36.67 -3.99 -8.15
C ALA A 5 -36.37 -3.46 -6.75
N ALA A 6 -36.15 -4.36 -5.80
CA ALA A 6 -35.60 -4.03 -4.48
C ALA A 6 -34.08 -4.12 -4.54
N ALA A 7 -33.40 -2.99 -4.51
CA ALA A 7 -31.97 -2.90 -4.28
C ALA A 7 -31.68 -3.26 -2.82
N LEU A 8 -31.06 -4.40 -2.58
CA LEU A 8 -30.55 -4.82 -1.29
C LEU A 8 -29.19 -4.17 -1.05
N THR A 9 -29.17 -3.04 -0.37
CA THR A 9 -28.01 -2.57 0.38
C THR A 9 -27.87 -3.44 1.63
N ARG A 10 -26.87 -4.32 1.66
CA ARG A 10 -26.45 -5.01 2.88
C ARG A 10 -25.60 -4.04 3.71
N PRO A 11 -25.91 -3.84 5.00
CA PRO A 11 -25.02 -3.11 5.89
C PRO A 11 -23.76 -3.93 6.12
N GLU A 12 -22.62 -3.26 6.11
CA GLU A 12 -21.32 -3.83 6.48
C GLU A 12 -21.39 -4.32 7.93
N ALA A 13 -21.24 -5.62 8.11
CA ALA A 13 -21.06 -6.22 9.43
C ALA A 13 -19.76 -5.73 10.03
N THR A 14 -19.83 -4.97 11.10
CA THR A 14 -18.65 -4.47 11.80
C THR A 14 -18.00 -5.63 12.56
N TRP A 15 -16.66 -5.66 12.59
CA TRP A 15 -15.82 -6.65 13.29
C TRP A 15 -16.19 -6.85 14.77
N ARG A 16 -17.03 -6.01 15.37
CA ARG A 16 -17.61 -6.17 16.71
C ARG A 16 -18.55 -7.38 16.82
N ASP A 17 -19.25 -7.72 15.75
CA ASP A 17 -20.23 -8.81 15.77
C ASP A 17 -19.55 -10.20 15.74
N ALA A 18 -18.33 -10.30 15.23
CA ALA A 18 -17.53 -11.52 15.21
C ALA A 18 -16.95 -11.90 16.58
N LEU A 19 -16.76 -10.94 17.50
CA LEU A 19 -16.23 -11.18 18.84
C LEU A 19 -17.30 -11.64 19.83
N LEU A 20 -18.58 -11.38 19.56
CA LEU A 20 -19.69 -11.80 20.44
C LEU A 20 -20.21 -13.21 20.12
N ALA A 21 -19.87 -13.79 18.99
CA ALA A 21 -20.28 -15.14 18.58
C ALA A 21 -19.39 -16.27 19.15
N ALA A 22 -18.16 -15.96 19.59
CA ALA A 22 -17.20 -16.96 20.08
C ALA A 22 -17.38 -17.38 21.55
N GLY A 23 -18.33 -16.81 22.27
CA GLY A 23 -18.51 -16.97 23.71
C GLY A 23 -19.61 -17.98 24.15
N ARG A 24 -20.30 -18.64 23.22
CA ARG A 24 -21.44 -19.54 23.61
C ARG A 24 -21.34 -20.91 22.94
N SER A 25 -20.56 -21.80 23.51
CA SER A 25 -20.80 -23.23 23.39
C SER A 25 -19.95 -23.98 24.41
N ARG A 26 -20.60 -24.41 25.50
CA ARG A 26 -20.42 -25.66 26.21
C ARG A 26 -21.18 -25.61 27.53
N ARG A 27 -22.39 -26.14 27.54
CA ARG A 27 -23.06 -26.70 28.71
C ARG A 27 -24.04 -27.77 28.23
N ASP A 28 -23.69 -29.01 28.51
CA ASP A 28 -24.58 -30.17 28.75
C ASP A 28 -23.67 -31.17 29.47
N GLY A 29 -23.96 -31.81 30.56
CA GLY A 29 -25.16 -32.20 31.19
C GLY A 29 -24.76 -33.36 32.10
N GLY A 30 -25.24 -33.45 33.29
CA GLY A 30 -25.04 -34.64 34.17
C GLY A 30 -25.28 -34.30 35.63
N ALA A 31 -26.45 -34.67 36.15
CA ALA A 31 -26.84 -34.53 37.54
C ALA A 31 -26.70 -35.90 38.30
N PRO A 32 -27.08 -36.03 39.61
CA PRO A 32 -26.11 -36.14 40.71
C PRO A 32 -26.19 -37.54 41.41
N PRO A 33 -25.49 -37.78 42.51
CA PRO A 33 -26.19 -38.02 43.77
C PRO A 33 -25.53 -37.51 45.09
N ALA A 34 -26.36 -37.45 46.05
CA ALA A 34 -26.46 -37.00 47.41
C ALA A 34 -25.26 -37.10 48.40
N GLY A 35 -25.04 -36.11 49.15
CA GLY A 35 -24.90 -35.70 50.49
C GLY A 35 -24.05 -36.54 51.50
N PRO A 36 -23.83 -36.13 52.74
CA PRO A 36 -23.66 -34.78 53.31
C PRO A 36 -22.33 -34.64 54.09
N VAL A 37 -21.91 -33.48 54.47
CA VAL A 37 -21.33 -33.01 55.76
C VAL A 37 -20.63 -31.67 55.55
N ASP A 38 -21.11 -30.62 56.21
CA ASP A 38 -20.49 -29.30 56.25
C ASP A 38 -19.19 -29.28 57.01
N PRO A 39 -18.11 -28.68 56.45
CA PRO A 39 -17.02 -28.13 57.26
C PRO A 39 -17.26 -26.61 57.47
N PRO A 40 -16.66 -26.01 58.54
CA PRO A 40 -16.91 -24.64 58.94
C PRO A 40 -16.45 -23.62 57.86
N GLY A 41 -17.32 -22.64 57.60
CA GLY A 41 -17.12 -21.62 56.56
C GLY A 41 -15.88 -20.76 56.80
N PRO A 42 -15.24 -20.29 55.72
CA PRO A 42 -14.15 -19.31 55.79
C PRO A 42 -14.67 -17.98 56.32
N PRO A 43 -13.78 -17.16 56.91
CA PRO A 43 -14.16 -15.87 57.51
C PRO A 43 -14.70 -14.94 56.41
N ALA A 44 -15.79 -14.26 56.72
CA ALA A 44 -16.47 -13.32 55.83
C ALA A 44 -15.54 -12.22 55.38
N GLU A 45 -15.13 -12.24 54.11
CA GLU A 45 -14.52 -11.09 53.46
C GLU A 45 -15.53 -9.96 53.47
N ARG A 46 -15.19 -8.90 54.21
CA ARG A 46 -15.93 -7.62 54.18
C ARG A 46 -15.80 -7.02 52.80
N HIS A 47 -16.69 -7.37 51.89
CA HIS A 47 -16.87 -6.59 50.65
C HIS A 47 -17.39 -5.22 51.08
N GLY A 48 -16.50 -4.22 51.04
CA GLY A 48 -16.86 -2.84 51.23
C GLY A 48 -17.97 -2.43 50.27
N ARG A 49 -19.22 -2.38 50.75
CA ARG A 49 -20.34 -1.81 49.99
C ARG A 49 -20.02 -0.33 49.78
N LEU A 50 -19.68 0.04 48.53
CA LEU A 50 -19.66 1.46 48.11
C LEU A 50 -21.06 2.01 48.33
N ASP A 51 -21.22 2.95 49.26
CA ASP A 51 -22.47 3.70 49.40
C ASP A 51 -22.71 4.55 48.12
N ARG A 52 -23.95 5.00 47.93
CA ARG A 52 -24.30 5.82 46.75
C ARG A 52 -23.43 7.07 46.59
N ARG A 53 -22.93 7.63 47.71
CA ARG A 53 -22.03 8.78 47.71
C ARG A 53 -20.60 8.41 47.34
N GLY A 54 -20.09 7.26 47.80
CA GLY A 54 -18.80 6.70 47.41
C GLY A 54 -18.74 6.33 45.95
N PHE A 55 -19.80 5.71 45.41
CA PHE A 55 -19.95 5.43 43.97
C PHE A 55 -19.97 6.72 43.12
N GLY A 56 -20.76 7.73 43.54
CA GLY A 56 -20.79 9.03 42.85
C GLY A 56 -19.41 9.72 42.82
N ARG A 57 -18.66 9.69 43.93
CA ARG A 57 -17.30 10.24 44.00
C ARG A 57 -16.31 9.48 43.10
N LEU A 58 -16.42 8.17 43.02
CA LEU A 58 -15.59 7.32 42.15
C LEU A 58 -15.85 7.62 40.67
N VAL A 59 -17.13 7.74 40.28
CA VAL A 59 -17.51 8.10 38.91
C VAL A 59 -16.99 9.48 38.52
N VAL A 60 -17.18 10.48 39.38
CA VAL A 60 -16.67 11.83 39.15
C VAL A 60 -15.15 11.84 39.05
N ALA A 61 -14.45 11.13 39.94
CA ALA A 61 -13.00 11.01 39.90
C ALA A 61 -12.50 10.32 38.64
N THR A 62 -13.19 9.25 38.18
CA THR A 62 -12.83 8.55 36.95
C THR A 62 -13.07 9.42 35.70
N VAL A 63 -14.17 10.16 35.65
CA VAL A 63 -14.46 11.09 34.55
C VAL A 63 -13.45 12.24 34.53
N ALA A 64 -13.13 12.81 35.68
CA ALA A 64 -12.11 13.85 35.79
C ALA A 64 -10.71 13.36 35.38
N ALA A 65 -10.29 12.17 35.85
CA ALA A 65 -9.02 11.55 35.45
C ALA A 65 -8.99 11.25 33.94
N SER A 66 -10.08 10.76 33.36
CA SER A 66 -10.20 10.52 31.93
C SER A 66 -10.15 11.82 31.11
N ALA A 67 -10.78 12.90 31.60
CA ALA A 67 -10.72 14.20 30.97
C ALA A 67 -9.29 14.81 31.01
N VAL A 68 -8.62 14.71 32.16
CA VAL A 68 -7.22 15.16 32.32
C VAL A 68 -6.28 14.35 31.42
N ALA A 69 -6.42 13.02 31.42
CA ALA A 69 -5.63 12.15 30.55
C ALA A 69 -5.90 12.45 29.06
N GLY A 70 -7.15 12.70 28.69
CA GLY A 70 -7.54 13.09 27.33
C GLY A 70 -6.96 14.44 26.92
N LEU A 71 -7.00 15.45 27.78
CA LEU A 71 -6.42 16.76 27.53
C LEU A 71 -4.88 16.72 27.49
N ALA A 72 -4.24 15.97 28.39
CA ALA A 72 -2.79 15.76 28.39
C ALA A 72 -2.36 15.02 27.11
N GLY A 73 -3.06 13.94 26.73
CA GLY A 73 -2.82 13.21 25.49
C GLY A 73 -2.97 14.08 24.25
N ARG A 74 -4.01 14.94 24.20
CA ARG A 74 -4.20 15.91 23.10
C ARG A 74 -3.08 16.94 23.03
N ARG A 75 -2.63 17.48 24.17
CA ARG A 75 -1.53 18.46 24.21
C ARG A 75 -0.21 17.81 23.80
N LEU A 76 0.13 16.63 24.32
CA LEU A 76 1.34 15.89 23.93
C LEU A 76 1.32 15.54 22.44
N GLY A 77 0.17 15.06 21.94
CA GLY A 77 -0.02 14.78 20.52
C GLY A 77 0.09 16.04 19.64
N ALA A 78 -0.43 17.17 20.08
CA ALA A 78 -0.34 18.43 19.36
C ALA A 78 1.12 18.96 19.32
N HIS A 79 1.87 18.87 20.41
CA HIS A 79 3.30 19.23 20.43
C HIS A 79 4.13 18.32 19.53
N GLY A 80 3.91 16.99 19.58
CA GLY A 80 4.58 16.04 18.68
C GLY A 80 4.25 16.31 17.21
N ALA A 81 2.98 16.61 16.89
CA ALA A 81 2.56 16.92 15.53
C ALA A 81 3.14 18.26 15.02
N ALA A 82 3.27 19.26 15.91
CA ALA A 82 3.91 20.55 15.60
C ALA A 82 5.41 20.36 15.35
N GLY A 83 6.10 19.59 16.19
CA GLY A 83 7.52 19.24 16.01
C GLY A 83 7.78 18.52 14.69
N ALA A 84 6.96 17.51 14.38
CA ALA A 84 7.05 16.79 13.11
C ALA A 84 6.79 17.72 11.90
N GLY A 85 5.81 18.63 11.98
CA GLY A 85 5.55 19.62 10.94
C GLY A 85 6.74 20.54 10.72
N ALA A 86 7.31 21.06 11.82
CA ALA A 86 8.47 21.93 11.78
C ALA A 86 9.72 21.20 11.25
N SER A 87 9.97 19.95 11.66
CA SER A 87 11.12 19.18 11.20
C SER A 87 11.02 18.87 9.69
N ARG A 88 9.82 18.53 9.16
CA ARG A 88 9.61 18.37 7.71
C ARG A 88 9.83 19.67 6.94
N ALA A 89 9.33 20.80 7.45
CA ALA A 89 9.47 22.10 6.78
C ALA A 89 10.92 22.59 6.71
N ARG A 90 11.76 22.20 7.67
CA ARG A 90 13.21 22.53 7.68
C ARG A 90 14.03 21.57 6.85
N LEU A 91 13.47 20.39 6.46
CA LEU A 91 14.23 19.38 5.77
C LEU A 91 14.54 19.85 4.32
N VAL A 92 15.82 19.98 4.04
CA VAL A 92 16.33 20.21 2.68
C VAL A 92 16.83 18.86 2.17
N LEU A 93 16.32 18.45 1.01
CA LEU A 93 16.79 17.21 0.38
C LEU A 93 18.21 17.45 -0.19
N PRO A 94 19.14 16.51 0.00
CA PRO A 94 20.43 16.58 -0.65
C PRO A 94 20.26 16.38 -2.17
N PRO A 95 21.17 16.92 -2.98
CA PRO A 95 21.19 16.61 -4.41
C PRO A 95 21.44 15.12 -4.62
N ALA A 96 20.86 14.56 -5.67
CA ALA A 96 21.12 13.18 -6.06
C ALA A 96 22.56 13.06 -6.58
N ALA A 97 23.32 12.10 -6.03
CA ALA A 97 24.63 11.74 -6.60
C ALA A 97 24.46 11.04 -7.96
N VAL A 98 23.32 10.33 -8.13
CA VAL A 98 22.90 9.76 -9.41
C VAL A 98 21.47 10.26 -9.68
N PRO A 99 21.31 11.36 -10.41
CA PRO A 99 20.00 11.89 -10.77
C PRO A 99 19.29 10.96 -11.77
N ALA A 100 17.97 10.89 -11.70
CA ALA A 100 17.19 10.24 -12.74
C ALA A 100 17.31 11.03 -14.05
N PRO A 101 17.32 10.37 -15.20
CA PRO A 101 17.21 11.05 -16.48
C PRO A 101 15.96 11.95 -16.54
N PRO A 102 15.95 12.98 -17.35
CA PRO A 102 14.72 13.69 -17.65
C PRO A 102 13.66 12.74 -18.21
N VAL A 103 12.42 12.91 -17.80
CA VAL A 103 11.30 12.14 -18.38
C VAL A 103 11.29 12.32 -19.88
N PRO A 104 11.32 11.23 -20.68
CA PRO A 104 11.41 11.32 -22.14
C PRO A 104 10.28 12.14 -22.75
N ALA A 105 10.58 12.92 -23.76
CA ALA A 105 9.55 13.61 -24.53
C ALA A 105 8.55 12.60 -25.09
N GLY A 106 7.24 12.82 -24.84
CA GLY A 106 6.18 11.92 -25.26
C GLY A 106 5.91 10.75 -24.29
N ALA A 107 6.57 10.64 -23.14
CA ALA A 107 6.16 9.73 -22.07
C ALA A 107 4.83 10.17 -21.47
N ASP A 108 4.64 11.48 -21.29
CA ASP A 108 3.36 12.10 -20.97
C ASP A 108 2.61 12.50 -22.25
N LEU A 109 1.56 11.74 -22.58
CA LEU A 109 0.74 11.97 -23.77
C LEU A 109 -0.21 13.16 -23.63
N ARG A 110 -0.36 13.70 -22.42
CA ARG A 110 -1.19 14.88 -22.09
C ARG A 110 -2.63 14.78 -22.60
N VAL A 111 -3.19 13.58 -22.58
CA VAL A 111 -4.60 13.36 -22.95
C VAL A 111 -5.49 13.88 -21.83
N ALA A 112 -6.41 14.78 -22.16
CA ALA A 112 -7.34 15.35 -21.19
C ALA A 112 -8.16 14.26 -20.49
N GLY A 113 -8.15 14.26 -19.16
CA GLY A 113 -8.85 13.28 -18.32
C GLY A 113 -8.11 11.97 -18.06
N ALA A 114 -7.02 11.68 -18.77
CA ALA A 114 -6.12 10.57 -18.45
C ALA A 114 -5.17 10.93 -17.30
N GLN A 115 -4.60 9.93 -16.65
CA GLN A 115 -3.59 10.13 -15.60
C GLN A 115 -2.33 10.78 -16.20
N PRO A 116 -1.74 11.81 -15.56
CA PRO A 116 -0.44 12.34 -15.99
C PRO A 116 0.65 11.30 -15.77
N PHE A 117 1.76 11.37 -16.52
CA PHE A 117 2.86 10.40 -16.38
C PHE A 117 3.45 10.39 -14.97
N VAL A 118 3.69 11.55 -14.38
CA VAL A 118 4.06 11.70 -12.96
C VAL A 118 2.80 12.05 -12.17
N THR A 119 2.42 11.19 -11.22
CA THR A 119 1.27 11.43 -10.35
C THR A 119 1.63 12.49 -9.31
N PRO A 120 0.92 13.62 -9.22
CA PRO A 120 1.15 14.62 -8.18
C PRO A 120 1.03 14.01 -6.78
N ASN A 121 1.82 14.46 -5.81
CA ASN A 121 1.84 13.89 -4.46
C ASN A 121 0.47 13.88 -3.77
N ARG A 122 -0.37 14.90 -4.00
CA ARG A 122 -1.73 14.98 -3.45
C ARG A 122 -2.70 13.95 -4.04
N ASP A 123 -2.44 13.52 -5.28
CA ASP A 123 -3.30 12.61 -6.06
C ASP A 123 -2.76 11.16 -6.03
N PHE A 124 -1.57 10.96 -5.46
CA PHE A 124 -0.99 9.63 -5.33
C PHE A 124 -1.79 8.79 -4.33
N TYR A 125 -2.14 7.56 -4.71
CA TYR A 125 -3.00 6.71 -3.90
C TYR A 125 -2.44 6.47 -2.49
N ARG A 126 -3.35 6.35 -1.53
CA ARG A 126 -3.01 6.06 -0.14
C ARG A 126 -3.72 4.78 0.31
N VAL A 127 -2.94 3.79 0.71
CA VAL A 127 -3.39 2.56 1.39
C VAL A 127 -2.41 2.30 2.52
N ASP A 128 -2.91 2.19 3.75
CA ASP A 128 -2.12 1.88 4.94
C ASP A 128 -3.04 1.32 6.06
N THR A 129 -2.44 0.83 7.14
CA THR A 129 -3.14 0.31 8.33
C THR A 129 -3.38 1.39 9.39
N ALA A 130 -2.78 2.57 9.24
CA ALA A 130 -2.83 3.62 10.21
C ALA A 130 -4.18 4.36 10.15
N LEU A 131 -4.94 4.34 11.25
CA LEU A 131 -6.20 5.10 11.37
C LEU A 131 -5.97 6.60 11.29
N VAL A 132 -4.85 7.07 11.83
CA VAL A 132 -4.39 8.46 11.74
C VAL A 132 -3.00 8.46 11.13
N VAL A 133 -2.77 9.36 10.16
CA VAL A 133 -1.46 9.49 9.52
C VAL A 133 -0.38 9.77 10.57
N PRO A 134 0.61 8.89 10.74
CA PRO A 134 1.71 9.13 11.65
C PRO A 134 2.47 10.41 11.30
N ARG A 135 2.71 11.24 12.30
CA ARG A 135 3.53 12.44 12.20
C ARG A 135 4.83 12.20 12.94
N VAL A 136 5.80 11.67 12.21
CA VAL A 136 7.11 11.32 12.76
C VAL A 136 7.99 12.56 12.78
N ASP A 137 8.61 12.87 13.91
CA ASP A 137 9.60 13.91 14.00
C ASP A 137 10.94 13.40 13.44
N ALA A 138 11.46 14.11 12.43
CA ALA A 138 12.69 13.77 11.74
C ALA A 138 13.93 13.79 12.65
N ASP A 139 13.96 14.70 13.65
CA ASP A 139 15.10 14.85 14.54
C ASP A 139 15.26 13.65 15.49
N SER A 140 14.14 13.07 15.91
CA SER A 140 14.11 11.89 16.78
C SER A 140 14.09 10.56 16.04
N TRP A 141 13.84 10.58 14.72
CA TRP A 141 13.72 9.36 13.91
C TRP A 141 15.02 8.53 13.92
N ARG A 142 14.86 7.20 13.99
CA ARG A 142 15.96 6.23 13.93
C ARG A 142 15.53 5.03 13.07
N LEU A 143 16.51 4.47 12.34
CA LEU A 143 16.40 3.21 11.62
C LEU A 143 17.38 2.20 12.19
N ARG A 144 16.90 1.01 12.53
CA ARG A 144 17.73 -0.12 12.95
C ARG A 144 17.80 -1.16 11.85
N VAL A 145 19.01 -1.67 11.55
CA VAL A 145 19.25 -2.80 10.65
C VAL A 145 19.92 -3.91 11.44
N HIS A 146 19.27 -5.06 11.55
CA HIS A 146 19.75 -6.17 12.36
C HIS A 146 19.12 -7.51 11.93
N GLY A 147 19.47 -8.60 12.59
CA GLY A 147 18.87 -9.92 12.42
C GLY A 147 19.82 -10.93 11.82
N GLU A 148 19.27 -11.97 11.23
CA GLU A 148 20.00 -13.12 10.72
C GLU A 148 20.91 -12.73 9.55
N GLY A 149 22.18 -13.15 9.60
CA GLY A 149 23.17 -12.84 8.56
C GLY A 149 23.70 -11.41 8.56
N VAL A 150 23.24 -10.54 9.48
CA VAL A 150 23.80 -9.20 9.69
C VAL A 150 25.06 -9.32 10.53
N THR A 151 26.20 -8.99 9.96
CA THR A 151 27.49 -9.04 10.66
C THR A 151 27.85 -7.70 11.33
N ARG A 152 27.28 -6.59 10.86
CA ARG A 152 27.45 -5.23 11.37
C ARG A 152 26.09 -4.56 11.52
N PRO A 153 25.43 -4.71 12.67
CA PRO A 153 24.15 -4.02 12.93
C PRO A 153 24.32 -2.51 12.81
N LEU A 154 23.34 -1.85 12.18
CA LEU A 154 23.33 -0.40 11.99
C LEU A 154 22.21 0.24 12.78
N THR A 155 22.48 1.44 13.31
CA THR A 155 21.46 2.36 13.82
C THR A 155 21.75 3.74 13.25
N LEU A 156 20.83 4.24 12.43
CA LEU A 156 21.02 5.50 11.71
C LEU A 156 19.96 6.52 12.15
N ASN A 157 20.38 7.77 12.29
CA ASN A 157 19.46 8.90 12.31
C ASN A 157 19.26 9.45 10.88
N LEU A 158 18.31 10.38 10.71
CA LEU A 158 18.02 10.93 9.40
C LEU A 158 19.22 11.67 8.78
N ALA A 159 19.96 12.44 9.56
CA ALA A 159 21.13 13.17 9.07
C ALA A 159 22.20 12.22 8.51
N GLN A 160 22.45 11.09 9.20
CA GLN A 160 23.37 10.05 8.72
C GLN A 160 22.87 9.35 7.45
N LEU A 161 21.54 9.19 7.28
CA LEU A 161 20.95 8.66 6.05
C LEU A 161 21.08 9.66 4.90
N LEU A 162 20.79 10.93 5.14
CA LEU A 162 20.87 12.01 4.13
C LEU A 162 22.31 12.30 3.67
N ALA A 163 23.30 12.07 4.55
CA ALA A 163 24.72 12.23 4.20
C ALA A 163 25.25 11.13 3.25
N ARG A 164 24.47 10.06 3.00
CA ARG A 164 24.85 9.01 2.05
C ARG A 164 24.58 9.44 0.62
N PRO A 165 25.26 8.86 -0.39
CA PRO A 165 24.94 9.07 -1.79
C PRO A 165 23.45 8.76 -2.05
N GLN A 166 22.73 9.74 -2.56
CA GLN A 166 21.32 9.60 -2.93
C GLN A 166 21.20 9.28 -4.42
N THR A 167 20.21 8.49 -4.78
CA THR A 167 19.86 8.23 -6.19
C THR A 167 18.41 8.57 -6.44
N GLU A 168 18.11 9.00 -7.67
CA GLU A 168 16.73 9.22 -8.12
C GLU A 168 16.30 8.16 -9.12
N HIS A 169 15.05 7.70 -8.97
CA HIS A 169 14.42 6.79 -9.91
C HIS A 169 12.93 7.09 -10.04
N ASP A 170 12.43 7.01 -11.27
CA ASP A 170 10.99 7.01 -11.52
C ASP A 170 10.46 5.58 -11.34
N ILE A 171 9.52 5.40 -10.40
CA ILE A 171 8.99 4.08 -10.05
C ILE A 171 7.49 4.18 -9.88
N THR A 172 6.77 3.29 -10.56
CA THR A 172 5.34 3.07 -10.36
C THR A 172 5.12 2.10 -9.21
N LEU A 173 4.32 2.50 -8.24
CA LEU A 173 3.83 1.62 -7.17
C LEU A 173 2.39 1.21 -7.45
N ALA A 174 2.06 -0.05 -7.19
CA ALA A 174 0.72 -0.59 -7.27
C ALA A 174 0.33 -1.25 -5.94
N CYS A 175 -0.91 -1.08 -5.51
CA CYS A 175 -1.47 -1.80 -4.38
C CYS A 175 -1.97 -3.17 -4.82
N VAL A 176 -1.78 -4.19 -4.00
CA VAL A 176 -2.33 -5.53 -4.26
C VAL A 176 -3.86 -5.53 -4.23
N SER A 177 -4.46 -4.63 -3.43
CA SER A 177 -5.92 -4.45 -3.35
C SER A 177 -6.50 -3.68 -4.53
N ASN A 178 -5.70 -3.33 -5.53
CA ASN A 178 -6.18 -2.65 -6.73
C ASN A 178 -7.04 -3.61 -7.56
N PRO A 179 -8.36 -3.40 -7.68
CA PRO A 179 -9.16 -4.20 -8.58
C PRO A 179 -8.80 -3.88 -10.03
N VAL A 180 -9.23 -4.71 -10.96
CA VAL A 180 -9.05 -4.44 -12.39
C VAL A 180 -9.68 -3.09 -12.74
N GLY A 181 -8.89 -2.19 -13.35
CA GLY A 181 -9.30 -0.82 -13.65
C GLY A 181 -9.31 0.14 -12.46
N GLY A 182 -8.84 -0.30 -11.29
CA GLY A 182 -8.90 0.49 -10.05
C GLY A 182 -7.86 1.62 -9.97
N PRO A 183 -8.00 2.52 -8.99
CA PRO A 183 -7.21 3.73 -8.87
C PRO A 183 -5.91 3.57 -8.07
N TYR A 184 -5.64 2.39 -7.50
CA TYR A 184 -4.53 2.21 -6.55
C TYR A 184 -3.20 1.88 -7.25
N VAL A 185 -2.82 2.73 -8.18
CA VAL A 185 -1.53 2.72 -8.88
C VAL A 185 -1.09 4.16 -9.14
N GLY A 186 0.20 4.45 -9.05
CA GLY A 186 0.74 5.79 -9.30
C GLY A 186 2.23 5.74 -9.62
N ASN A 187 2.70 6.67 -10.44
CA ASN A 187 4.10 6.82 -10.82
C ASN A 187 4.68 8.09 -10.19
N ALA A 188 5.86 8.00 -9.59
CA ALA A 188 6.51 9.14 -8.99
C ALA A 188 8.03 9.03 -9.11
N ARG A 189 8.72 10.17 -9.03
CA ARG A 189 10.16 10.26 -8.89
C ARG A 189 10.54 10.17 -7.43
N TRP A 190 11.37 9.20 -7.10
CA TRP A 190 11.81 8.92 -5.74
C TRP A 190 13.29 9.24 -5.57
N LEU A 191 13.61 9.99 -4.52
CA LEU A 191 14.98 10.26 -4.09
C LEU A 191 15.26 9.44 -2.83
N GLY A 192 16.35 8.69 -2.80
CA GLY A 192 16.70 7.89 -1.63
C GLY A 192 18.06 7.20 -1.69
N VAL A 193 18.40 6.54 -0.61
CA VAL A 193 19.61 5.72 -0.51
C VAL A 193 19.34 4.34 -1.10
N PRO A 194 20.23 3.79 -1.95
CA PRO A 194 20.11 2.41 -2.41
C PRO A 194 20.07 1.42 -1.24
N LEU A 195 18.97 0.70 -1.10
CA LEU A 195 18.76 -0.23 0.02
C LEU A 195 19.77 -1.39 -0.02
N ALA A 196 20.12 -1.87 -1.21
CA ALA A 196 21.11 -2.91 -1.38
C ALA A 196 22.48 -2.52 -0.82
N ASP A 197 22.89 -1.25 -0.96
CA ASP A 197 24.19 -0.77 -0.45
C ASP A 197 24.20 -0.75 1.08
N LEU A 198 23.10 -0.30 1.68
CA LEU A 198 22.95 -0.34 3.14
C LEU A 198 22.99 -1.78 3.68
N LEU A 199 22.34 -2.73 2.99
CA LEU A 199 22.38 -4.13 3.38
C LEU A 199 23.80 -4.74 3.22
N ARG A 200 24.52 -4.39 2.15
CA ARG A 200 25.94 -4.81 1.97
C ARG A 200 26.84 -4.24 3.07
N GLU A 201 26.65 -2.97 3.44
CA GLU A 201 27.37 -2.36 4.58
C GLU A 201 27.10 -3.10 5.89
N ALA A 202 25.86 -3.54 6.11
CA ALA A 202 25.47 -4.36 7.25
C ALA A 202 26.03 -5.80 7.17
N GLY A 203 26.70 -6.17 6.08
CA GLY A 203 27.30 -7.48 5.84
C GLY A 203 26.32 -8.55 5.35
N VAL A 204 25.12 -8.14 4.91
CA VAL A 204 24.09 -9.04 4.36
C VAL A 204 24.50 -9.52 2.98
N ARG A 205 24.26 -10.81 2.71
CA ARG A 205 24.40 -11.43 1.39
C ARG A 205 23.04 -11.98 0.95
N PRO A 206 22.70 -11.91 -0.34
CA PRO A 206 21.51 -12.57 -0.83
C PRO A 206 21.66 -14.10 -0.78
N PRO A 207 20.55 -14.86 -0.71
CA PRO A 207 20.58 -16.34 -0.69
C PRO A 207 21.40 -16.95 -1.83
N SER A 208 21.32 -16.41 -3.05
CA SER A 208 22.12 -16.86 -4.21
C SER A 208 23.65 -16.75 -4.01
N ARG A 209 24.09 -15.97 -3.02
CA ARG A 209 25.49 -15.79 -2.62
C ARG A 209 25.77 -16.33 -1.21
N GLY A 210 25.00 -17.31 -0.77
CA GLY A 210 25.17 -17.99 0.52
C GLY A 210 24.66 -17.20 1.74
N GLY A 211 23.80 -16.21 1.54
CA GLY A 211 23.12 -15.51 2.64
C GLY A 211 22.14 -16.43 3.37
N ARG A 212 22.04 -16.28 4.70
CA ARG A 212 21.14 -17.09 5.54
C ARG A 212 19.70 -16.57 5.54
N ALA A 213 19.52 -15.25 5.50
CA ALA A 213 18.22 -14.62 5.49
C ALA A 213 17.68 -14.54 4.05
N ASP A 214 16.45 -14.99 3.84
CA ASP A 214 15.74 -14.83 2.57
C ASP A 214 14.62 -13.76 2.64
N GLN A 215 14.31 -13.27 3.86
CA GLN A 215 13.29 -12.26 4.11
C GLN A 215 13.87 -11.04 4.81
N LEU A 216 13.60 -9.85 4.25
CA LEU A 216 13.79 -8.55 4.87
C LEU A 216 12.44 -8.09 5.45
N VAL A 217 12.31 -8.07 6.76
CA VAL A 217 11.13 -7.54 7.45
C VAL A 217 11.33 -6.05 7.71
N ALA A 218 10.54 -5.21 7.06
CA ALA A 218 10.48 -3.78 7.33
C ALA A 218 9.32 -3.48 8.28
N ARG A 219 9.57 -2.65 9.31
CA ARG A 219 8.58 -2.25 10.32
C ARG A 219 8.32 -0.76 10.26
N SER A 220 7.06 -0.40 10.26
CA SER A 220 6.55 0.95 10.39
C SER A 220 6.47 1.41 11.86
N VAL A 221 6.42 2.71 12.10
CA VAL A 221 6.26 3.33 13.43
C VAL A 221 4.98 2.89 14.15
N ASP A 222 3.91 2.56 13.41
CA ASP A 222 2.65 2.02 13.93
C ASP A 222 2.70 0.52 14.24
N GLY A 223 3.86 -0.12 14.04
CA GLY A 223 4.08 -1.54 14.30
C GLY A 223 3.72 -2.48 13.15
N MET A 224 3.14 -1.98 12.05
CA MET A 224 2.86 -2.78 10.86
C MET A 224 4.18 -3.29 10.26
N THR A 225 4.17 -4.55 9.79
CA THR A 225 5.34 -5.18 9.18
C THR A 225 5.04 -5.68 7.77
N ILE A 226 6.03 -5.56 6.90
CA ILE A 226 6.03 -6.18 5.57
C ILE A 226 7.25 -7.08 5.43
N GLY A 227 7.13 -8.13 4.60
CA GLY A 227 8.23 -9.06 4.29
C GLY A 227 8.60 -8.95 2.81
N THR A 228 9.86 -8.64 2.53
CA THR A 228 10.39 -8.49 1.17
C THR A 228 11.46 -9.56 0.92
N PRO A 229 11.48 -10.25 -0.23
CA PRO A 229 12.58 -11.18 -0.54
C PRO A 229 13.92 -10.45 -0.61
N VAL A 230 14.92 -10.93 0.15
CA VAL A 230 16.28 -10.35 0.17
C VAL A 230 16.90 -10.42 -1.20
N GLU A 231 16.71 -11.52 -1.91
CA GLU A 231 17.19 -11.70 -3.29
C GLU A 231 16.71 -10.56 -4.19
N THR A 232 15.40 -10.24 -4.12
CA THR A 232 14.80 -9.18 -4.92
C THR A 232 15.32 -7.77 -4.59
N VAL A 233 15.62 -7.51 -3.31
CA VAL A 233 16.22 -6.23 -2.90
C VAL A 233 17.64 -6.07 -3.41
N MET A 234 18.38 -7.17 -3.61
CA MET A 234 19.80 -7.17 -3.90
C MET A 234 20.15 -7.62 -5.33
N ASP A 235 19.17 -7.80 -6.21
CA ASP A 235 19.35 -8.26 -7.60
C ASP A 235 19.78 -7.15 -8.59
N GLY A 236 19.97 -5.93 -8.10
CA GLY A 236 20.41 -4.79 -8.90
C GLY A 236 19.30 -3.80 -9.28
N ARG A 237 18.01 -4.09 -8.92
CA ARG A 237 16.93 -3.13 -9.13
C ARG A 237 17.07 -1.89 -8.24
N ALA A 238 16.35 -0.83 -8.59
CA ALA A 238 16.32 0.44 -7.86
C ALA A 238 15.53 0.34 -6.54
N ALA A 239 15.94 -0.56 -5.62
CA ALA A 239 15.39 -0.63 -4.27
C ALA A 239 15.93 0.52 -3.42
N LEU A 240 15.05 1.35 -2.84
CA LEU A 240 15.40 2.59 -2.16
C LEU A 240 14.88 2.64 -0.72
N LEU A 241 15.65 3.32 0.14
CA LEU A 241 15.14 4.02 1.31
C LEU A 241 14.85 5.45 0.91
N ALA A 242 13.63 5.71 0.45
CA ALA A 242 13.23 7.00 -0.10
C ALA A 242 13.01 8.04 1.00
N VAL A 243 13.55 9.24 0.81
CA VAL A 243 13.42 10.43 1.65
C VAL A 243 12.67 11.56 0.93
N GLY A 244 12.63 11.49 -0.41
CA GLY A 244 11.97 12.47 -1.28
C GLY A 244 11.02 11.81 -2.28
N MET A 245 10.01 12.58 -2.72
CA MET A 245 9.01 12.20 -3.70
C MET A 245 8.67 13.41 -4.55
N ASN A 246 8.84 13.30 -5.88
CA ASN A 246 8.59 14.37 -6.84
C ASN A 246 9.28 15.70 -6.48
N GLY A 247 10.54 15.64 -6.03
CA GLY A 247 11.37 16.82 -5.76
C GLY A 247 11.14 17.48 -4.38
N GLU A 248 10.26 16.94 -3.52
CA GLU A 248 10.06 17.45 -2.16
C GLU A 248 10.25 16.35 -1.10
N PRO A 249 10.51 16.70 0.17
CA PRO A 249 10.49 15.74 1.27
C PRO A 249 9.18 14.95 1.27
N LEU A 250 9.23 13.66 1.58
CA LEU A 250 8.05 12.81 1.59
C LEU A 250 6.87 13.50 2.31
N PRO A 251 5.66 13.51 1.73
CA PRO A 251 4.47 13.87 2.49
C PRO A 251 4.26 12.92 3.68
N PHE A 252 3.68 13.39 4.77
CA PHE A 252 3.36 12.52 5.91
C PHE A 252 2.53 11.31 5.50
N ALA A 253 1.53 11.51 4.63
CA ALA A 253 0.68 10.44 4.12
C ALA A 253 1.44 9.40 3.29
N HIS A 254 2.60 9.75 2.78
CA HIS A 254 3.44 8.88 1.95
C HIS A 254 4.70 8.37 2.66
N GLY A 255 4.80 8.56 4.01
CA GLY A 255 5.77 7.85 4.84
C GLY A 255 6.94 8.69 5.35
N PHE A 256 6.81 10.03 5.45
CA PHE A 256 7.85 10.89 6.06
C PHE A 256 8.31 10.35 7.43
N PRO A 257 9.61 10.35 7.77
CA PRO A 257 10.71 10.88 6.97
C PRO A 257 11.31 9.88 5.97
N VAL A 258 11.08 8.59 6.12
CA VAL A 258 11.68 7.53 5.29
C VAL A 258 10.67 6.43 5.00
N ARG A 259 10.61 6.02 3.74
CA ARG A 259 9.90 4.83 3.33
C ARG A 259 10.77 3.89 2.50
N MET A 260 10.45 2.61 2.53
CA MET A 260 11.02 1.65 1.61
C MET A 260 10.25 1.69 0.27
N VAL A 261 10.95 1.54 -0.85
CA VAL A 261 10.40 1.38 -2.20
C VAL A 261 11.21 0.33 -2.92
N VAL A 262 10.58 -0.78 -3.33
CA VAL A 262 11.21 -1.84 -4.14
C VAL A 262 10.35 -2.08 -5.37
N PRO A 263 10.83 -1.73 -6.58
CA PRO A 263 10.05 -1.88 -7.80
C PRO A 263 9.77 -3.36 -8.14
N GLY A 264 8.68 -3.60 -8.87
CA GLY A 264 8.32 -4.94 -9.34
C GLY A 264 7.53 -5.80 -8.34
N LEU A 265 7.33 -5.31 -7.11
CA LEU A 265 6.53 -5.97 -6.07
C LEU A 265 5.36 -5.08 -5.65
N TYR A 266 4.22 -5.69 -5.30
CA TYR A 266 3.10 -4.95 -4.72
C TYR A 266 3.47 -4.29 -3.38
N GLY A 267 2.90 -3.10 -3.11
CA GLY A 267 3.29 -2.22 -2.01
C GLY A 267 3.27 -2.85 -0.62
N TYR A 268 2.44 -3.88 -0.38
CA TYR A 268 2.36 -4.54 0.93
C TYR A 268 3.55 -5.45 1.26
N VAL A 269 4.42 -5.72 0.29
CA VAL A 269 5.69 -6.44 0.47
C VAL A 269 6.90 -5.59 0.07
N SER A 270 6.71 -4.35 -0.43
CA SER A 270 7.78 -3.55 -1.03
C SER A 270 7.87 -2.11 -0.54
N ALA A 271 6.83 -1.56 0.13
CA ALA A 271 6.71 -0.12 0.28
C ALA A 271 6.28 0.32 1.70
N CYS A 272 7.06 -0.11 2.71
CA CYS A 272 6.84 0.26 4.11
C CYS A 272 7.00 1.76 4.32
N LYS A 273 5.93 2.44 4.77
CA LYS A 273 5.92 3.85 5.16
C LYS A 273 6.36 4.03 6.62
N TRP A 274 6.85 5.22 6.96
CA TRP A 274 7.28 5.56 8.33
C TRP A 274 8.23 4.51 8.92
N LEU A 275 9.22 4.12 8.14
CA LEU A 275 10.13 3.02 8.41
C LEU A 275 10.99 3.28 9.64
N THR A 276 11.11 2.28 10.54
CA THR A 276 11.93 2.37 11.76
C THR A 276 12.86 1.17 11.94
N GLU A 277 12.59 0.03 11.28
CA GLU A 277 13.36 -1.18 11.46
C GLU A 277 13.43 -1.99 10.17
N LEU A 278 14.60 -2.54 9.92
CA LEU A 278 14.88 -3.55 8.91
C LEU A 278 15.48 -4.76 9.60
N ARG A 279 14.71 -5.85 9.71
CA ARG A 279 15.15 -7.10 10.33
C ARG A 279 15.31 -8.19 9.28
N LEU A 280 16.48 -8.78 9.21
CA LEU A 280 16.77 -9.93 8.38
C LEU A 280 16.31 -11.22 9.09
N THR A 281 15.61 -12.10 8.37
CA THR A 281 15.08 -13.37 8.86
C THR A 281 14.76 -14.29 7.67
N THR A 282 14.00 -15.36 7.90
CA THR A 282 13.51 -16.22 6.81
C THR A 282 11.99 -16.21 6.70
N PHE A 283 11.47 -16.49 5.51
CA PHE A 283 10.02 -16.67 5.31
C PHE A 283 9.44 -17.84 6.12
N ALA A 284 10.27 -18.82 6.44
CA ALA A 284 9.88 -19.93 7.32
C ALA A 284 9.74 -19.53 8.79
N ALA A 285 10.51 -18.52 9.24
CA ALA A 285 10.57 -18.10 10.65
C ALA A 285 9.60 -16.96 10.98
N TYR A 286 9.12 -16.21 9.99
CA TYR A 286 8.29 -15.03 10.27
C TYR A 286 7.27 -14.72 9.18
N ASP A 287 6.02 -14.64 9.59
CA ASP A 287 4.92 -14.12 8.78
C ASP A 287 4.69 -12.64 9.06
N ALA A 288 4.79 -11.81 8.02
CA ALA A 288 4.48 -10.39 8.09
C ALA A 288 2.96 -10.14 8.27
N TYR A 289 2.59 -8.89 8.59
CA TYR A 289 1.23 -8.51 8.97
C TYR A 289 0.14 -9.02 8.01
N TRP A 290 0.33 -8.89 6.69
CA TRP A 290 -0.65 -9.27 5.70
C TRP A 290 -0.64 -10.76 5.37
N VAL A 291 0.52 -11.44 5.50
CA VAL A 291 0.63 -12.90 5.33
C VAL A 291 -0.26 -13.63 6.34
N ARG A 292 -0.26 -13.18 7.59
CA ARG A 292 -1.16 -13.69 8.64
C ARG A 292 -2.65 -13.42 8.37
N ARG A 293 -2.96 -12.67 7.30
CA ARG A 293 -4.32 -12.35 6.81
C ARG A 293 -4.58 -12.91 5.42
N SER A 294 -3.91 -14.02 5.10
CA SER A 294 -4.09 -14.81 3.87
C SER A 294 -3.62 -14.13 2.58
N TRP A 295 -2.79 -13.07 2.67
CA TRP A 295 -2.10 -12.54 1.51
C TRP A 295 -0.82 -13.32 1.24
N ALA A 296 -0.42 -13.42 -0.03
CA ALA A 296 0.77 -14.15 -0.43
C ALA A 296 2.06 -13.55 0.18
N GLN A 297 3.03 -14.40 0.50
CA GLN A 297 4.35 -13.95 1.02
C GLN A 297 5.17 -13.25 -0.05
N ARG A 298 5.02 -13.65 -1.30
CA ARG A 298 5.70 -13.07 -2.46
C ARG A 298 4.65 -12.58 -3.42
N ALA A 299 4.78 -11.34 -3.86
CA ALA A 299 3.74 -10.69 -4.64
C ALA A 299 4.36 -9.82 -5.74
N PRO A 300 4.89 -10.43 -6.80
CA PRO A 300 5.30 -9.71 -7.99
C PRO A 300 4.08 -9.01 -8.62
N VAL A 301 4.28 -7.79 -9.09
CA VAL A 301 3.21 -7.05 -9.77
C VAL A 301 2.82 -7.76 -11.05
N LYS A 302 1.52 -8.02 -11.23
CA LYS A 302 0.96 -8.63 -12.44
C LYS A 302 0.86 -7.58 -13.56
N THR A 303 0.99 -8.02 -14.81
CA THR A 303 0.77 -7.17 -15.98
C THR A 303 -0.67 -6.71 -16.02
N GLN A 304 -0.90 -5.39 -16.07
CA GLN A 304 -2.21 -4.76 -16.00
C GLN A 304 -2.30 -3.57 -16.97
N SER A 305 -3.52 -3.25 -17.37
CA SER A 305 -3.84 -2.06 -18.13
C SER A 305 -5.16 -1.47 -17.68
N ARG A 306 -5.35 -0.16 -17.91
CA ARG A 306 -6.54 0.58 -17.53
C ARG A 306 -6.88 1.63 -18.57
N ILE A 307 -8.16 1.75 -18.87
CA ILE A 307 -8.74 2.86 -19.64
C ILE A 307 -9.04 3.99 -18.63
N ASP A 308 -8.48 5.17 -18.85
CA ASP A 308 -8.76 6.38 -18.06
C ASP A 308 -9.83 7.24 -18.74
N VAL A 309 -9.80 7.26 -20.08
CA VAL A 309 -10.78 7.94 -20.95
C VAL A 309 -11.14 7.05 -22.13
N PRO A 310 -12.43 7.04 -22.53
CA PRO A 310 -13.57 7.63 -21.86
C PRO A 310 -13.82 7.00 -20.48
N ARG A 311 -14.40 7.76 -19.54
CA ARG A 311 -14.80 7.24 -18.23
C ARG A 311 -16.02 6.31 -18.37
N PRO A 312 -16.24 5.39 -17.41
CA PRO A 312 -17.47 4.61 -17.38
C PRO A 312 -18.70 5.50 -17.47
N SER A 313 -19.69 5.09 -18.28
CA SER A 313 -20.91 5.84 -18.54
C SER A 313 -20.71 7.23 -19.19
N ALA A 314 -19.56 7.48 -19.81
CA ALA A 314 -19.38 8.66 -20.62
C ALA A 314 -20.27 8.59 -21.87
N GLU A 315 -20.66 9.76 -22.37
CA GLU A 315 -21.54 9.92 -23.53
C GLU A 315 -20.84 10.76 -24.62
N PRO A 316 -19.77 10.22 -25.25
CA PRO A 316 -19.11 10.92 -26.34
C PRO A 316 -20.05 11.04 -27.55
N ARG A 317 -19.80 12.02 -28.42
CA ARG A 317 -20.45 12.10 -29.73
C ARG A 317 -19.84 11.06 -30.68
N ALA A 318 -20.65 10.57 -31.63
CA ALA A 318 -20.16 9.71 -32.72
C ALA A 318 -19.06 10.37 -33.53
N GLY A 319 -18.18 9.56 -34.12
CA GLY A 319 -16.98 9.98 -34.85
C GLY A 319 -15.71 9.69 -34.06
N ALA A 320 -14.70 10.51 -34.20
CA ALA A 320 -13.38 10.27 -33.64
C ALA A 320 -13.34 10.49 -32.10
N VAL A 321 -13.34 9.40 -31.35
CA VAL A 321 -13.23 9.37 -29.89
C VAL A 321 -11.81 8.97 -29.47
N THR A 322 -11.20 9.72 -28.58
CA THR A 322 -9.90 9.36 -27.98
C THR A 322 -10.12 8.38 -26.84
N VAL A 323 -9.45 7.23 -26.93
CA VAL A 323 -9.36 6.24 -25.84
C VAL A 323 -7.93 6.23 -25.33
N ALA A 324 -7.72 6.39 -24.01
CA ALA A 324 -6.38 6.48 -23.45
C ALA A 324 -6.35 5.96 -22.01
N GLY A 325 -5.15 5.62 -21.56
CA GLY A 325 -4.92 5.17 -20.20
C GLY A 325 -3.48 4.79 -19.93
N VAL A 326 -3.30 3.92 -18.95
CA VAL A 326 -1.99 3.45 -18.49
C VAL A 326 -1.91 1.92 -18.49
N ALA A 327 -0.71 1.38 -18.68
CA ALA A 327 -0.41 -0.04 -18.51
C ALA A 327 0.89 -0.18 -17.71
N TRP A 328 0.99 -1.22 -16.88
CA TRP A 328 2.14 -1.43 -16.01
C TRP A 328 2.48 -2.89 -15.82
N ALA A 329 3.76 -3.17 -15.73
CA ALA A 329 4.38 -4.43 -15.38
C ALA A 329 5.80 -4.15 -14.85
N GLN A 330 5.91 -3.51 -13.69
CA GLN A 330 7.19 -3.01 -13.17
C GLN A 330 8.25 -4.10 -13.14
N HIS A 331 9.47 -3.71 -13.47
CA HIS A 331 10.66 -4.54 -13.64
C HIS A 331 10.60 -5.51 -14.85
N ARG A 332 9.57 -5.35 -15.70
CA ARG A 332 9.46 -6.03 -17.00
C ARG A 332 9.19 -5.01 -18.14
N GLY A 333 8.57 -3.89 -17.79
CA GLY A 333 8.12 -2.89 -18.76
C GLY A 333 6.88 -3.32 -19.54
N ILE A 334 6.39 -2.43 -20.42
CA ILE A 334 5.25 -2.69 -21.32
C ILE A 334 5.73 -2.61 -22.77
N ALA A 335 5.54 -3.69 -23.51
CA ALA A 335 5.91 -3.78 -24.93
C ALA A 335 4.75 -3.39 -25.87
N ARG A 336 3.50 -3.74 -25.52
CA ARG A 336 2.33 -3.50 -26.36
C ARG A 336 1.07 -3.30 -25.53
N VAL A 337 0.15 -2.48 -26.04
CA VAL A 337 -1.22 -2.35 -25.52
C VAL A 337 -2.17 -2.46 -26.70
N GLU A 338 -3.25 -3.20 -26.50
CA GLU A 338 -4.27 -3.44 -27.51
C GLU A 338 -5.65 -3.13 -26.91
N VAL A 339 -6.53 -2.58 -27.74
CA VAL A 339 -7.92 -2.23 -27.40
C VAL A 339 -8.85 -2.96 -28.34
N ARG A 340 -10.03 -3.35 -27.86
CA ARG A 340 -11.11 -3.84 -28.71
C ARG A 340 -12.45 -3.22 -28.32
N VAL A 341 -13.40 -3.23 -29.24
CA VAL A 341 -14.77 -2.77 -29.07
C VAL A 341 -15.71 -3.97 -29.25
N ASP A 342 -16.67 -4.14 -28.33
CA ASP A 342 -17.77 -5.12 -28.41
C ASP A 342 -17.32 -6.56 -28.71
N GLY A 343 -16.16 -6.96 -28.13
CA GLY A 343 -15.61 -8.29 -28.36
C GLY A 343 -15.01 -8.52 -29.77
N GLY A 344 -14.90 -7.46 -30.57
CA GLY A 344 -14.28 -7.50 -31.90
C GLY A 344 -12.78 -7.75 -31.90
N PRO A 345 -12.10 -7.56 -33.03
CA PRO A 345 -10.66 -7.78 -33.14
C PRO A 345 -9.87 -6.79 -32.28
N TRP A 346 -8.75 -7.27 -31.74
CA TRP A 346 -7.79 -6.44 -31.01
C TRP A 346 -7.06 -5.51 -31.98
N GLN A 347 -6.94 -4.24 -31.60
CA GLN A 347 -6.26 -3.20 -32.35
C GLN A 347 -5.17 -2.58 -31.48
N GLU A 348 -3.98 -2.36 -32.05
CA GLU A 348 -2.84 -1.84 -31.33
C GLU A 348 -3.02 -0.36 -31.00
N ALA A 349 -2.79 0.00 -29.76
CA ALA A 349 -2.76 1.38 -29.29
C ALA A 349 -1.33 1.96 -29.38
N ARG A 350 -1.22 3.25 -29.70
CA ARG A 350 0.06 3.95 -29.71
C ARG A 350 0.52 4.17 -28.25
N LEU A 351 1.70 3.67 -27.95
CA LEU A 351 2.35 3.86 -26.66
C LEU A 351 3.03 5.22 -26.55
N GLY A 352 3.02 5.81 -25.35
CA GLY A 352 3.93 6.89 -25.00
C GLY A 352 5.40 6.42 -24.99
N ALA A 353 6.35 7.32 -24.97
CA ALA A 353 7.76 6.97 -24.83
C ALA A 353 8.00 6.21 -23.50
N ALA A 354 8.90 5.22 -23.53
CA ALA A 354 9.29 4.51 -22.32
C ALA A 354 10.29 5.34 -21.53
N ASP A 355 10.06 5.50 -20.23
CA ASP A 355 11.01 6.11 -19.31
C ASP A 355 11.94 5.03 -18.72
N GLY A 356 11.35 3.94 -18.21
CA GLY A 356 12.07 2.79 -17.68
C GLY A 356 11.19 1.56 -17.53
N VAL A 357 11.81 0.43 -17.18
CA VAL A 357 11.09 -0.84 -16.95
C VAL A 357 10.28 -0.83 -15.65
N ASP A 358 10.55 0.11 -14.75
CA ASP A 358 9.91 0.23 -13.45
C ASP A 358 8.78 1.26 -13.43
N THR A 359 8.51 1.93 -14.57
CA THR A 359 7.42 2.87 -14.74
C THR A 359 6.27 2.29 -15.53
N TRP A 360 5.08 2.82 -15.31
CA TRP A 360 3.97 2.57 -16.23
C TRP A 360 4.22 3.19 -17.59
N ARG A 361 3.44 2.77 -18.60
CA ARG A 361 3.39 3.40 -19.91
C ARG A 361 2.01 3.94 -20.17
N GLN A 362 1.92 5.18 -20.61
CA GLN A 362 0.71 5.73 -21.17
C GLN A 362 0.48 5.19 -22.57
N TRP A 363 -0.78 5.07 -22.95
CA TRP A 363 -1.18 4.67 -24.28
C TRP A 363 -2.40 5.46 -24.74
N VAL A 364 -2.56 5.61 -26.05
CA VAL A 364 -3.69 6.27 -26.68
C VAL A 364 -4.07 5.56 -27.97
N TRP A 365 -5.39 5.47 -28.19
CA TRP A 365 -5.97 4.87 -29.39
C TRP A 365 -7.10 5.77 -29.88
N ARG A 366 -7.25 5.88 -31.21
CA ARG A 366 -8.32 6.64 -31.86
C ARG A 366 -9.39 5.66 -32.31
N TRP A 367 -10.60 5.89 -31.86
CA TRP A 367 -11.75 5.08 -32.17
C TRP A 367 -12.74 5.89 -33.00
N GLU A 368 -13.12 5.35 -34.16
CA GLU A 368 -14.25 5.88 -34.97
C GLU A 368 -15.54 5.27 -34.42
N ALA A 369 -16.16 5.99 -33.51
CA ALA A 369 -17.30 5.52 -32.73
C ALA A 369 -18.61 5.72 -33.50
N ALA A 370 -19.37 4.63 -33.70
CA ALA A 370 -20.76 4.69 -34.18
C ALA A 370 -21.71 5.05 -33.01
N PRO A 371 -22.89 5.63 -33.26
CA PRO A 371 -23.90 5.83 -32.24
C PRO A 371 -24.35 4.51 -31.60
N GLY A 372 -24.60 4.51 -30.28
CA GLY A 372 -25.06 3.34 -29.53
C GLY A 372 -24.21 3.02 -28.32
N ARG A 373 -24.57 1.92 -27.67
CA ARG A 373 -23.89 1.41 -26.49
C ARG A 373 -22.71 0.51 -26.91
N HIS A 374 -21.52 0.80 -26.40
CA HIS A 374 -20.32 0.05 -26.70
C HIS A 374 -19.55 -0.33 -25.44
N VAL A 375 -18.82 -1.44 -25.51
CA VAL A 375 -17.90 -1.92 -24.47
C VAL A 375 -16.48 -1.87 -25.03
N LEU A 376 -15.65 -1.06 -24.42
CA LEU A 376 -14.21 -0.97 -24.70
C LEU A 376 -13.45 -1.88 -23.73
N GLU A 377 -12.56 -2.73 -24.24
CA GLU A 377 -11.68 -3.55 -23.43
C GLU A 377 -10.22 -3.29 -23.79
N VAL A 378 -9.33 -3.39 -22.81
CA VAL A 378 -7.89 -3.18 -22.99
C VAL A 378 -7.09 -4.34 -22.41
N ARG A 379 -5.99 -4.71 -23.08
CA ARG A 379 -4.97 -5.63 -22.58
C ARG A 379 -3.56 -5.10 -22.86
N ALA A 380 -2.61 -5.50 -22.03
CA ALA A 380 -1.20 -5.21 -22.22
C ALA A 380 -0.39 -6.48 -22.44
N THR A 381 0.75 -6.34 -23.12
CA THR A 381 1.81 -7.34 -23.21
C THR A 381 3.06 -6.71 -22.59
N ASP A 382 3.71 -7.40 -21.66
CA ASP A 382 4.91 -6.90 -21.02
C ASP A 382 6.19 -7.13 -21.87
N GLY A 383 7.32 -6.62 -21.37
CA GLY A 383 8.60 -6.71 -22.07
C GLY A 383 9.17 -8.11 -22.21
N ARG A 384 8.60 -9.13 -21.55
CA ARG A 384 8.96 -10.53 -21.71
C ARG A 384 8.08 -11.25 -22.75
N GLY A 385 7.04 -10.57 -23.23
CA GLY A 385 6.07 -11.13 -24.16
C GLY A 385 4.85 -11.76 -23.47
N ASP A 386 4.75 -11.67 -22.13
CA ASP A 386 3.62 -12.21 -21.39
C ASP A 386 2.40 -11.29 -21.56
N VAL A 387 1.31 -11.87 -22.05
CA VAL A 387 0.03 -11.15 -22.25
C VAL A 387 -0.73 -11.09 -20.92
N GLN A 388 -1.33 -9.94 -20.63
CA GLN A 388 -2.23 -9.77 -19.48
C GLN A 388 -3.31 -10.85 -19.48
N PRO A 389 -3.48 -11.62 -18.36
CA PRO A 389 -4.49 -12.66 -18.28
C PRO A 389 -5.91 -12.10 -18.42
N ALA A 390 -6.73 -12.75 -19.27
CA ALA A 390 -8.13 -12.37 -19.43
C ALA A 390 -9.04 -12.89 -18.31
N GLU A 391 -8.64 -13.99 -17.65
CA GLU A 391 -9.39 -14.55 -16.54
C GLU A 391 -9.47 -13.55 -15.38
N ARG A 392 -10.69 -13.28 -14.90
CA ARG A 392 -10.96 -12.34 -13.84
C ARG A 392 -10.87 -13.02 -12.47
N THR A 393 -9.90 -12.57 -11.66
CA THR A 393 -9.74 -13.03 -10.27
C THR A 393 -9.88 -11.88 -9.30
N SER A 394 -10.15 -12.23 -8.04
CA SER A 394 -10.14 -11.26 -6.93
C SER A 394 -8.71 -10.78 -6.63
N THR A 395 -8.60 -9.72 -5.81
CA THR A 395 -7.32 -9.20 -5.36
C THR A 395 -6.59 -10.13 -4.40
N LEU A 396 -7.31 -10.94 -3.62
CA LEU A 396 -6.74 -11.92 -2.69
C LEU A 396 -6.45 -13.23 -3.45
N PRO A 397 -5.30 -13.89 -3.25
CA PRO A 397 -4.24 -13.59 -2.28
C PRO A 397 -3.09 -12.72 -2.82
N ASP A 398 -2.96 -12.47 -4.13
CA ASP A 398 -1.74 -11.98 -4.77
C ASP A 398 -1.97 -10.93 -5.88
N GLY A 399 -3.14 -10.28 -5.85
CA GLY A 399 -3.54 -9.25 -6.83
C GLY A 399 -4.51 -9.76 -7.89
N ALA A 400 -5.42 -8.90 -8.32
CA ALA A 400 -6.42 -9.21 -9.33
C ALA A 400 -5.81 -9.52 -10.70
N THR A 401 -6.48 -10.34 -11.48
CA THR A 401 -6.28 -10.49 -12.94
C THR A 401 -7.57 -10.19 -13.68
N GLY A 402 -7.49 -10.00 -14.99
CA GLY A 402 -8.60 -9.73 -15.87
C GLY A 402 -8.39 -8.50 -16.73
N LEU A 403 -9.23 -8.33 -17.73
CA LEU A 403 -9.21 -7.18 -18.63
C LEU A 403 -10.07 -6.04 -18.05
N HIS A 404 -9.59 -4.81 -18.15
CA HIS A 404 -10.41 -3.65 -17.82
C HIS A 404 -11.35 -3.33 -18.96
N ALA A 405 -12.64 -3.21 -18.64
CA ALA A 405 -13.70 -2.90 -19.59
C ALA A 405 -14.45 -1.63 -19.14
N VAL A 406 -14.78 -0.78 -20.11
CA VAL A 406 -15.56 0.45 -19.91
C VAL A 406 -16.74 0.46 -20.87
N THR A 407 -17.95 0.63 -20.32
CA THR A 407 -19.14 0.83 -21.14
C THR A 407 -19.38 2.32 -21.36
N VAL A 408 -19.63 2.71 -22.61
CA VAL A 408 -19.94 4.07 -23.02
C VAL A 408 -21.23 4.10 -23.86
N GLU A 409 -21.94 5.22 -23.83
CA GLU A 409 -23.10 5.48 -24.68
C GLU A 409 -22.76 6.57 -25.70
N VAL A 410 -22.56 6.18 -26.95
CA VAL A 410 -22.19 7.11 -28.03
C VAL A 410 -23.44 7.78 -28.58
N ARG A 411 -23.51 9.10 -28.42
CA ARG A 411 -24.63 9.91 -28.95
C ARG A 411 -24.51 10.09 -30.46
N ALA A 412 -25.63 10.25 -31.13
CA ALA A 412 -25.63 10.68 -32.53
C ALA A 412 -24.88 12.01 -32.71
N PRO A 413 -24.41 12.29 -33.93
CA PRO A 413 -23.62 13.50 -34.25
C PRO A 413 -24.30 14.82 -33.84
#